data_39dcb5c667d4e62004586517595af326
#
_entry.id   39dcb5c667d4e62004586517595af326
#
_cell.length_a   1.000
_cell.length_b   1.000
_cell.length_c   1.000
_cell.angle_alpha   90.00
_cell.angle_beta   90.00
_cell.angle_gamma   90.00
#
_symmetry.space_group_name_H-M   'P 1'
#
loop_
_entity.id
_entity.type
_entity.pdbx_description
1 polymer ?
#
loop_
_entity_poly.entity_id
_entity_poly.type
_entity_poly.pdbx_seq_one_letter_code
_entity_poly.pdbx_strand_id
1 'polypeptide(L)'
;MQDQYYFAAIHEKKEPSGHHYMQLHKRTMPKPGPEDVLVKMEACNICTTDYQQWMGLRDHQGFPMAEGHEFVGIVIAKGERVSSSINIGDRVGQAYTCCGYCDACRLGFSSDCENEEGKMIDEEGFLGDKSFANYKVIPQRYVVKISKDLPAAEAAFIEPVATAVQGIRKAGIQPTQTVVVIG
;
A
#
# COMPACT_ATOMS: atom_id res chain seq x y z
N MET A 1 -8.19 9.32 -25.50
CA MET A 1 -7.40 8.07 -25.32
C MET A 1 -7.90 7.46 -24.02
N GLN A 2 -8.38 6.21 -24.02
CA GLN A 2 -8.71 5.54 -22.76
C GLN A 2 -7.39 5.36 -21.98
N ASP A 3 -7.36 5.88 -20.75
CA ASP A 3 -6.22 5.68 -19.87
C ASP A 3 -6.02 4.18 -19.65
N GLN A 4 -4.81 3.69 -19.86
CA GLN A 4 -4.48 2.27 -19.72
C GLN A 4 -3.98 2.02 -18.31
N TYR A 5 -4.38 0.90 -17.73
CA TYR A 5 -3.89 0.46 -16.43
C TYR A 5 -2.62 -0.37 -16.58
N TYR A 6 -1.59 -0.02 -15.82
CA TYR A 6 -0.31 -0.72 -15.73
C TYR A 6 0.08 -0.93 -14.28
N PHE A 7 0.68 -2.08 -13.98
CA PHE A 7 1.34 -2.34 -12.72
C PHE A 7 2.58 -3.19 -12.93
N ALA A 8 3.57 -3.07 -12.02
CA ALA A 8 4.77 -3.90 -12.02
C ALA A 8 4.61 -5.07 -11.06
N ALA A 9 5.12 -6.25 -11.45
CA ALA A 9 5.18 -7.42 -10.59
C ALA A 9 6.51 -8.17 -10.74
N ILE A 10 6.96 -8.76 -9.65
CA ILE A 10 8.14 -9.61 -9.56
C ILE A 10 7.70 -11.06 -9.74
N HIS A 11 8.39 -11.78 -10.61
CA HIS A 11 8.13 -13.19 -10.92
C HIS A 11 9.27 -14.08 -10.41
N GLU A 12 8.95 -15.33 -10.04
CA GLU A 12 9.89 -16.35 -9.58
C GLU A 12 10.82 -16.80 -10.71
N LYS A 13 11.67 -15.91 -11.18
CA LYS A 13 12.68 -16.23 -12.18
C LYS A 13 13.90 -15.37 -11.98
N LYS A 14 14.99 -16.00 -11.53
CA LYS A 14 16.25 -15.28 -11.34
C LYS A 14 16.90 -14.95 -12.68
N GLU A 15 17.20 -13.68 -12.86
CA GLU A 15 18.06 -13.21 -13.94
C GLU A 15 19.51 -13.66 -13.72
N PRO A 16 20.37 -13.66 -14.78
CA PRO A 16 21.80 -13.97 -14.62
C PRO A 16 22.51 -13.10 -13.59
N SER A 17 21.98 -11.90 -13.30
CA SER A 17 22.42 -10.98 -12.25
C SER A 17 22.10 -11.43 -10.82
N GLY A 18 21.28 -12.48 -10.65
CA GLY A 18 20.94 -13.08 -9.36
C GLY A 18 19.65 -12.57 -8.72
N HIS A 19 19.03 -11.51 -9.26
CA HIS A 19 17.71 -11.02 -8.77
C HIS A 19 16.56 -11.61 -9.58
N HIS A 20 15.33 -11.47 -9.08
CA HIS A 20 14.13 -11.91 -9.76
C HIS A 20 13.77 -11.01 -10.94
N TYR A 21 13.01 -11.58 -11.87
CA TYR A 21 12.51 -10.86 -13.05
C TYR A 21 11.35 -9.95 -12.66
N MET A 22 11.44 -8.68 -13.09
CA MET A 22 10.34 -7.71 -12.93
C MET A 22 9.67 -7.47 -14.27
N GLN A 23 8.35 -7.51 -14.30
CA GLN A 23 7.55 -7.29 -15.51
C GLN A 23 6.47 -6.24 -15.29
N LEU A 24 6.28 -5.39 -16.31
CA LEU A 24 5.15 -4.48 -16.40
C LEU A 24 3.95 -5.20 -17.03
N HIS A 25 2.83 -5.25 -16.31
CA HIS A 25 1.57 -5.81 -16.77
C HIS A 25 0.63 -4.71 -17.21
N LYS A 26 -0.07 -4.97 -18.33
CA LYS A 26 -1.10 -4.08 -18.87
C LYS A 26 -2.47 -4.74 -18.70
N ARG A 27 -3.44 -3.98 -18.22
CA ARG A 27 -4.83 -4.43 -18.02
C ARG A 27 -5.82 -3.36 -18.48
N THR A 28 -7.08 -3.75 -18.50
CA THR A 28 -8.19 -2.79 -18.62
C THR A 28 -8.27 -1.93 -17.36
N MET A 29 -8.70 -0.67 -17.52
CA MET A 29 -8.88 0.24 -16.39
C MET A 29 -9.83 -0.39 -15.35
N PRO A 30 -9.42 -0.52 -14.09
CA PRO A 30 -10.29 -1.06 -13.06
C PRO A 30 -11.45 -0.09 -12.78
N LYS A 31 -12.60 -0.63 -12.41
CA LYS A 31 -13.74 0.14 -11.95
C LYS A 31 -13.86 -0.02 -10.45
N PRO A 32 -14.08 1.06 -9.69
CA PRO A 32 -14.31 0.93 -8.26
C PRO A 32 -15.64 0.21 -8.00
N GLY A 33 -15.63 -0.68 -7.02
CA GLY A 33 -16.87 -1.26 -6.49
C GLY A 33 -17.70 -0.22 -5.73
N PRO A 34 -18.90 -0.59 -5.24
CA PRO A 34 -19.80 0.35 -4.59
C PRO A 34 -19.21 1.09 -3.40
N GLU A 35 -18.26 0.49 -2.67
CA GLU A 35 -17.60 1.04 -1.49
C GLU A 35 -16.12 1.38 -1.71
N ASP A 36 -15.69 1.40 -2.96
CA ASP A 36 -14.29 1.62 -3.30
C ASP A 36 -14.07 2.98 -3.96
N VAL A 37 -12.83 3.44 -3.91
CA VAL A 37 -12.36 4.59 -4.69
C VAL A 37 -11.34 4.13 -5.73
N LEU A 38 -11.35 4.77 -6.89
CA LEU A 38 -10.28 4.65 -7.89
C LEU A 38 -9.32 5.82 -7.72
N VAL A 39 -8.06 5.50 -7.50
CA VAL A 39 -6.99 6.45 -7.25
C VAL A 39 -6.02 6.45 -8.42
N LYS A 40 -5.72 7.64 -8.95
CA LYS A 40 -4.60 7.87 -9.87
C LYS A 40 -3.35 8.12 -9.06
N MET A 41 -2.33 7.30 -9.24
CA MET A 41 -1.10 7.36 -8.45
C MET A 41 -0.30 8.63 -8.79
N GLU A 42 0.22 9.32 -7.76
CA GLU A 42 1.13 10.46 -7.90
C GLU A 42 2.58 10.08 -7.59
N ALA A 43 2.79 9.28 -6.55
CA ALA A 43 4.09 8.77 -6.14
C ALA A 43 3.95 7.43 -5.40
N CYS A 44 4.94 6.58 -5.57
CA CYS A 44 5.14 5.38 -4.76
C CYS A 44 6.63 5.21 -4.50
N ASN A 45 7.03 5.19 -3.23
CA ASN A 45 8.42 4.99 -2.84
C ASN A 45 8.79 3.51 -2.88
N ILE A 46 10.08 3.22 -2.99
CA ILE A 46 10.61 1.85 -2.94
C ILE A 46 11.05 1.57 -1.52
N CYS A 47 10.41 0.60 -0.88
CA CYS A 47 10.77 0.11 0.44
C CYS A 47 11.91 -0.92 0.36
N THR A 48 12.63 -1.09 1.46
CA THR A 48 13.59 -2.19 1.62
C THR A 48 12.92 -3.56 1.41
N THR A 49 11.64 -3.70 1.75
CA THR A 49 10.84 -4.91 1.53
C THR A 49 10.74 -5.25 0.05
N ASP A 50 10.41 -4.27 -0.80
CA ASP A 50 10.31 -4.45 -2.26
C ASP A 50 11.67 -4.88 -2.84
N TYR A 51 12.75 -4.22 -2.38
CA TYR A 51 14.12 -4.57 -2.79
C TYR A 51 14.50 -6.00 -2.38
N GLN A 52 14.19 -6.39 -1.13
CA GLN A 52 14.49 -7.74 -0.63
C GLN A 52 13.72 -8.82 -1.40
N GLN A 53 12.46 -8.56 -1.79
CA GLN A 53 11.66 -9.46 -2.61
C GLN A 53 12.29 -9.61 -4.00
N TRP A 54 12.68 -8.50 -4.62
CA TRP A 54 13.35 -8.50 -5.92
C TRP A 54 14.69 -9.25 -5.90
N MET A 55 15.47 -9.12 -4.82
CA MET A 55 16.75 -9.80 -4.62
C MET A 55 16.61 -11.29 -4.25
N GLY A 56 15.40 -11.81 -4.04
CA GLY A 56 15.17 -13.19 -3.63
C GLY A 56 15.50 -13.47 -2.16
N LEU A 57 15.49 -12.44 -1.32
CA LEU A 57 15.71 -12.58 0.14
C LEU A 57 14.40 -12.83 0.88
N ARG A 58 13.25 -12.73 0.19
CA ARG A 58 11.90 -12.93 0.75
C ARG A 58 11.04 -13.88 -0.07
N ASP A 59 11.64 -14.85 -0.77
CA ASP A 59 10.96 -15.83 -1.65
C ASP A 59 9.84 -16.60 -0.94
N HIS A 60 9.93 -16.72 0.40
CA HIS A 60 8.91 -17.37 1.22
C HIS A 60 7.53 -16.68 1.19
N GLN A 61 7.46 -15.44 0.72
CA GLN A 61 6.18 -14.71 0.58
C GLN A 61 5.41 -15.13 -0.68
N GLY A 62 6.08 -15.75 -1.66
CA GLY A 62 5.48 -16.26 -2.89
C GLY A 62 5.54 -15.29 -4.07
N PHE A 63 5.12 -15.80 -5.24
CA PHE A 63 5.14 -15.12 -6.54
C PHE A 63 3.87 -15.47 -7.34
N PRO A 64 3.46 -14.63 -8.33
CA PRO A 64 4.02 -13.33 -8.64
C PRO A 64 3.66 -12.28 -7.58
N MET A 65 4.61 -11.38 -7.26
CA MET A 65 4.45 -10.36 -6.24
C MET A 65 4.35 -8.96 -6.88
N ALA A 66 3.20 -8.32 -6.76
CA ALA A 66 2.97 -6.94 -7.20
C ALA A 66 3.15 -6.00 -6.01
N GLU A 67 4.34 -5.45 -5.92
CA GLU A 67 4.83 -4.67 -4.79
C GLU A 67 4.38 -3.21 -4.79
N GLY A 68 4.88 -2.45 -3.82
CA GLY A 68 4.60 -1.05 -3.58
C GLY A 68 3.49 -0.85 -2.56
N HIS A 69 3.78 -0.14 -1.47
CA HIS A 69 2.86 0.13 -0.36
C HIS A 69 3.05 1.53 0.24
N GLU A 70 4.13 2.21 -0.09
CA GLU A 70 4.44 3.58 0.34
C GLU A 70 4.00 4.59 -0.73
N PHE A 71 2.70 4.88 -0.82
CA PHE A 71 2.18 5.66 -1.95
C PHE A 71 1.19 6.75 -1.56
N VAL A 72 1.01 7.68 -2.48
CA VAL A 72 -0.10 8.63 -2.51
C VAL A 72 -0.65 8.77 -3.92
N GLY A 73 -1.92 9.15 -4.00
CA GLY A 73 -2.56 9.44 -5.28
C GLY A 73 -3.84 10.25 -5.11
N ILE A 74 -4.47 10.59 -6.22
CA ILE A 74 -5.67 11.40 -6.29
C ILE A 74 -6.89 10.53 -6.58
N VAL A 75 -7.94 10.67 -5.80
CA VAL A 75 -9.24 10.05 -6.08
C VAL A 75 -9.82 10.62 -7.37
N ILE A 76 -10.03 9.76 -8.37
CA ILE A 76 -10.58 10.15 -9.69
C ILE A 76 -11.99 9.59 -9.95
N ALA A 77 -12.39 8.54 -9.22
CA ALA A 77 -13.74 8.01 -9.23
C ALA A 77 -14.05 7.35 -7.89
N LYS A 78 -15.34 7.22 -7.57
CA LYS A 78 -15.80 6.54 -6.35
C LYS A 78 -17.13 5.80 -6.60
N GLY A 79 -17.34 4.71 -5.85
CA GLY A 79 -18.58 3.96 -5.83
C GLY A 79 -19.72 4.73 -5.15
N GLU A 80 -20.93 4.28 -5.39
CA GLU A 80 -22.16 4.97 -4.95
C GLU A 80 -22.35 4.96 -3.41
N ARG A 81 -21.72 4.01 -2.69
CA ARG A 81 -21.78 3.91 -1.22
C ARG A 81 -20.57 4.48 -0.51
N VAL A 82 -19.65 5.12 -1.24
CA VAL A 82 -18.51 5.80 -0.62
C VAL A 82 -18.96 7.05 0.12
N SER A 83 -18.50 7.19 1.37
CA SER A 83 -18.80 8.31 2.26
C SER A 83 -18.63 9.66 1.57
N SER A 84 -19.51 10.62 1.92
CA SER A 84 -19.39 12.02 1.48
C SER A 84 -18.14 12.73 2.00
N SER A 85 -17.46 12.17 3.00
CA SER A 85 -16.18 12.69 3.50
C SER A 85 -15.01 12.47 2.52
N ILE A 86 -15.15 11.55 1.55
CA ILE A 86 -14.14 11.27 0.51
C ILE A 86 -14.65 11.84 -0.81
N ASN A 87 -13.89 12.76 -1.40
CA ASN A 87 -14.27 13.47 -2.62
C ASN A 87 -13.31 13.18 -3.78
N ILE A 88 -13.85 13.24 -5.01
CA ILE A 88 -13.00 13.26 -6.20
C ILE A 88 -12.08 14.47 -6.08
N GLY A 89 -10.80 14.25 -6.38
CA GLY A 89 -9.75 15.24 -6.22
C GLY A 89 -9.04 15.20 -4.86
N ASP A 90 -9.52 14.48 -3.84
CA ASP A 90 -8.76 14.30 -2.59
C ASP A 90 -7.47 13.53 -2.85
N ARG A 91 -6.36 13.98 -2.23
CA ARG A 91 -5.14 13.17 -2.14
C ARG A 91 -5.29 12.17 -1.01
N VAL A 92 -4.95 10.92 -1.30
CA VAL A 92 -5.10 9.81 -0.37
C VAL A 92 -3.91 8.86 -0.41
N GLY A 93 -3.67 8.19 0.72
CA GLY A 93 -2.89 6.96 0.85
C GLY A 93 -3.77 5.86 1.40
N GLN A 94 -3.16 4.71 1.73
CA GLN A 94 -3.85 3.55 2.26
C GLN A 94 -3.35 3.21 3.67
N ALA A 95 -4.27 3.01 4.60
CA ALA A 95 -3.97 2.41 5.89
C ALA A 95 -3.68 0.90 5.73
N TYR A 96 -3.04 0.31 6.74
CA TYR A 96 -2.79 -1.13 6.77
C TYR A 96 -4.10 -1.91 6.64
N THR A 97 -4.10 -2.91 5.77
CA THR A 97 -5.27 -3.77 5.54
C THR A 97 -5.46 -4.75 6.69
N CYS A 98 -6.65 -4.81 7.24
CA CYS A 98 -7.01 -5.70 8.35
C CYS A 98 -8.50 -6.04 8.28
N CYS A 99 -8.93 -7.11 8.94
CA CYS A 99 -10.34 -7.52 8.90
C CYS A 99 -11.29 -6.56 9.65
N GLY A 100 -10.79 -5.86 10.69
CA GLY A 100 -11.56 -4.92 11.50
C GLY A 100 -12.46 -5.55 12.57
N TYR A 101 -12.59 -6.89 12.64
CA TYR A 101 -13.53 -7.56 13.54
C TYR A 101 -12.90 -8.62 14.48
N CYS A 102 -11.66 -9.08 14.25
CA CYS A 102 -10.97 -9.94 15.22
C CYS A 102 -10.57 -9.16 16.47
N ASP A 103 -10.16 -9.87 17.52
CA ASP A 103 -9.86 -9.25 18.81
C ASP A 103 -8.68 -8.26 18.70
N ALA A 104 -7.62 -8.60 17.98
CA ALA A 104 -6.51 -7.68 17.73
C ALA A 104 -6.97 -6.39 17.06
N CYS A 105 -7.80 -6.48 16.01
CA CYS A 105 -8.33 -5.30 15.31
C CYS A 105 -9.22 -4.44 16.21
N ARG A 106 -10.10 -5.05 17.01
CA ARG A 106 -11.00 -4.34 17.93
C ARG A 106 -10.24 -3.62 19.04
N LEU A 107 -9.09 -4.13 19.43
CA LEU A 107 -8.19 -3.52 20.41
C LEU A 107 -7.27 -2.46 19.79
N GLY A 108 -7.34 -2.23 18.47
CA GLY A 108 -6.52 -1.24 17.76
C GLY A 108 -5.15 -1.75 17.31
N PHE A 109 -4.90 -3.05 17.39
CA PHE A 109 -3.68 -3.72 16.94
C PHE A 109 -3.88 -4.30 15.53
N SER A 110 -4.21 -3.45 14.57
CA SER A 110 -4.50 -3.89 13.19
C SER A 110 -3.33 -4.62 12.51
N SER A 111 -2.09 -4.29 12.89
CA SER A 111 -0.89 -4.99 12.43
C SER A 111 -0.80 -6.45 12.89
N ASP A 112 -1.53 -6.79 13.94
CA ASP A 112 -1.55 -8.13 14.54
C ASP A 112 -2.86 -8.85 14.17
N CYS A 113 -3.48 -8.46 13.03
CA CYS A 113 -4.73 -9.04 12.54
C CYS A 113 -4.61 -10.56 12.40
N GLU A 114 -5.54 -11.28 13.03
CA GLU A 114 -5.56 -12.74 13.07
C GLU A 114 -6.11 -13.38 11.80
N ASN A 115 -6.77 -12.60 10.96
CA ASN A 115 -7.37 -13.07 9.71
C ASN A 115 -6.49 -12.70 8.52
N GLU A 116 -6.23 -13.70 7.68
CA GLU A 116 -5.40 -13.56 6.47
C GLU A 116 -6.07 -12.74 5.33
N GLU A 117 -7.23 -12.12 5.58
CA GLU A 117 -7.87 -11.20 4.63
C GLU A 117 -6.94 -10.04 4.20
N GLY A 118 -5.81 -9.85 4.92
CA GLY A 118 -4.73 -8.96 4.52
C GLY A 118 -3.73 -9.55 3.52
N LYS A 119 -3.77 -10.86 3.23
CA LYS A 119 -3.04 -11.40 2.10
C LYS A 119 -3.79 -11.02 0.83
N MET A 120 -3.40 -9.92 0.27
CA MET A 120 -3.95 -9.41 -0.98
C MET A 120 -3.48 -10.32 -2.12
N ILE A 121 -4.25 -11.35 -2.39
CA ILE A 121 -4.16 -12.12 -3.63
C ILE A 121 -5.32 -11.64 -4.50
N ASP A 122 -5.01 -11.11 -5.67
CA ASP A 122 -6.07 -10.72 -6.60
C ASP A 122 -6.62 -11.92 -7.39
N GLU A 123 -7.69 -11.67 -8.16
CA GLU A 123 -8.35 -12.70 -8.99
C GLU A 123 -7.42 -13.35 -10.02
N GLU A 124 -6.30 -12.72 -10.38
CA GLU A 124 -5.29 -13.24 -11.30
C GLU A 124 -4.13 -13.96 -10.57
N GLY A 125 -4.17 -14.01 -9.24
CA GLY A 125 -3.16 -14.69 -8.43
C GLY A 125 -1.93 -13.84 -8.09
N PHE A 126 -1.95 -12.52 -8.31
CA PHE A 126 -0.89 -11.63 -7.88
C PHE A 126 -1.00 -11.34 -6.39
N LEU A 127 0.09 -11.52 -5.68
CA LEU A 127 0.26 -11.16 -4.27
C LEU A 127 0.65 -9.68 -4.14
N GLY A 128 0.44 -9.10 -2.96
CA GLY A 128 0.91 -7.76 -2.60
C GLY A 128 -0.05 -6.63 -2.89
N ASP A 129 0.37 -5.41 -2.53
CA ASP A 129 -0.46 -4.20 -2.53
C ASP A 129 -0.67 -3.58 -3.92
N LYS A 130 0.12 -3.97 -4.91
CA LYS A 130 -0.01 -3.53 -6.31
C LYS A 130 0.01 -2.00 -6.48
N SER A 131 0.87 -1.29 -5.71
CA SER A 131 0.92 0.17 -5.79
C SER A 131 2.03 0.71 -6.71
N PHE A 132 2.96 -0.15 -7.19
CA PHE A 132 3.77 0.20 -8.35
C PHE A 132 2.93 0.13 -9.62
N ALA A 133 1.95 1.03 -9.70
CA ALA A 133 0.94 1.10 -10.73
C ALA A 133 0.61 2.56 -11.04
N ASN A 134 -0.08 2.80 -12.16
CA ASN A 134 -0.59 4.15 -12.46
C ASN A 134 -1.98 4.41 -11.86
N TYR A 135 -2.72 3.35 -11.49
CA TYR A 135 -4.02 3.43 -10.82
C TYR A 135 -4.15 2.32 -9.78
N LYS A 136 -4.99 2.56 -8.76
CA LYS A 136 -5.32 1.58 -7.73
C LYS A 136 -6.76 1.74 -7.28
N VAL A 137 -7.45 0.61 -7.04
CA VAL A 137 -8.74 0.59 -6.34
C VAL A 137 -8.49 0.36 -4.86
N ILE A 138 -9.10 1.19 -4.01
CA ILE A 138 -8.94 1.12 -2.55
C ILE A 138 -10.31 1.10 -1.90
N PRO A 139 -10.64 0.11 -1.04
CA PRO A 139 -11.83 0.14 -0.20
C PRO A 139 -11.83 1.39 0.71
N GLN A 140 -12.96 2.10 0.80
CA GLN A 140 -13.05 3.37 1.53
C GLN A 140 -12.59 3.28 2.98
N ARG A 141 -12.72 2.12 3.63
CA ARG A 141 -12.29 1.90 5.02
C ARG A 141 -10.78 2.00 5.24
N TYR A 142 -10.00 1.89 4.17
CA TYR A 142 -8.53 2.01 4.22
C TYR A 142 -8.03 3.37 3.70
N VAL A 143 -8.91 4.22 3.21
CA VAL A 143 -8.53 5.52 2.67
C VAL A 143 -8.11 6.47 3.79
N VAL A 144 -6.90 7.02 3.66
CA VAL A 144 -6.38 8.07 4.54
C VAL A 144 -6.18 9.34 3.70
N LYS A 145 -6.84 10.43 4.09
CA LYS A 145 -6.67 11.72 3.41
C LYS A 145 -5.34 12.36 3.80
N ILE A 146 -4.64 12.90 2.81
CA ILE A 146 -3.32 13.50 2.96
C ILE A 146 -3.34 14.92 2.39
N SER A 147 -2.65 15.87 3.05
CA SER A 147 -2.55 17.24 2.58
C SER A 147 -1.93 17.30 1.19
N LYS A 148 -2.44 18.20 0.35
CA LYS A 148 -1.88 18.54 -0.95
C LYS A 148 -0.74 19.56 -0.88
N ASP A 149 -0.50 20.14 0.30
CA ASP A 149 0.56 21.13 0.50
C ASP A 149 1.96 20.50 0.46
N LEU A 150 2.04 19.17 0.68
CA LEU A 150 3.29 18.42 0.56
C LEU A 150 3.53 18.02 -0.90
N PRO A 151 4.78 18.01 -1.38
CA PRO A 151 5.15 17.32 -2.62
C PRO A 151 4.75 15.84 -2.56
N ALA A 152 4.33 15.26 -3.68
CA ALA A 152 3.82 13.89 -3.71
C ALA A 152 4.84 12.85 -3.20
N ALA A 153 6.13 13.01 -3.55
CA ALA A 153 7.19 12.14 -3.10
C ALA A 153 7.39 12.18 -1.57
N GLU A 154 7.24 13.35 -0.95
CA GLU A 154 7.29 13.49 0.51
C GLU A 154 6.02 12.91 1.16
N ALA A 155 4.85 13.18 0.58
CA ALA A 155 3.58 12.64 1.06
C ALA A 155 3.53 11.11 1.04
N ALA A 156 4.23 10.46 0.10
CA ALA A 156 4.32 8.99 0.01
C ALA A 156 5.08 8.37 1.21
N PHE A 157 5.85 9.16 1.97
CA PHE A 157 6.47 8.70 3.23
C PHE A 157 5.46 8.52 4.38
N ILE A 158 4.16 8.72 4.16
CA ILE A 158 3.14 8.56 5.21
C ILE A 158 3.18 7.18 5.87
N GLU A 159 3.45 6.12 5.09
CA GLU A 159 3.53 4.76 5.60
C GLU A 159 4.76 4.55 6.50
N PRO A 160 6.03 4.85 6.08
CA PRO A 160 7.20 4.74 6.95
C PRO A 160 7.10 5.64 8.20
N VAL A 161 6.52 6.84 8.07
CA VAL A 161 6.28 7.73 9.22
C VAL A 161 5.29 7.10 10.19
N ALA A 162 4.21 6.47 9.70
CA ALA A 162 3.25 5.78 10.55
C ALA A 162 3.90 4.62 11.32
N THR A 163 4.79 3.87 10.67
CA THR A 163 5.58 2.80 11.29
C THR A 163 6.48 3.35 12.41
N ALA A 164 7.21 4.45 12.15
CA ALA A 164 8.06 5.11 13.16
C ALA A 164 7.23 5.64 14.34
N VAL A 165 6.10 6.29 14.08
CA VAL A 165 5.18 6.78 15.13
C VAL A 165 4.64 5.63 15.98
N GLN A 166 4.28 4.51 15.36
CA GLN A 166 3.83 3.33 16.09
C GLN A 166 4.92 2.76 17.00
N GLY A 167 6.18 2.71 16.54
CA GLY A 167 7.33 2.32 17.35
C GLY A 167 7.49 3.22 18.59
N ILE A 168 7.45 4.55 18.41
CA ILE A 168 7.54 5.53 19.50
C ILE A 168 6.39 5.34 20.50
N ARG A 169 5.16 5.15 20.02
CA ARG A 169 3.98 4.91 20.87
C ARG A 169 4.08 3.62 21.66
N LYS A 170 4.47 2.51 21.01
CA LYS A 170 4.68 1.20 21.68
C LYS A 170 5.78 1.28 22.75
N ALA A 171 6.85 2.02 22.50
CA ALA A 171 7.93 2.23 23.46
C ALA A 171 7.54 3.15 24.64
N GLY A 172 6.40 3.84 24.57
CA GLY A 172 5.92 4.74 25.62
C GLY A 172 6.81 5.95 25.87
N ILE A 173 7.54 6.40 24.84
CA ILE A 173 8.51 7.49 24.95
C ILE A 173 7.81 8.81 25.31
N GLN A 174 8.35 9.49 26.35
CA GLN A 174 7.86 10.77 26.81
C GLN A 174 8.77 11.93 26.35
N PRO A 175 8.25 13.15 26.17
CA PRO A 175 9.01 14.30 25.64
C PRO A 175 10.28 14.66 26.42
N THR A 176 10.39 14.25 27.68
CA THR A 176 11.53 14.57 28.57
C THR A 176 12.61 13.47 28.58
N GLN A 177 12.43 12.40 27.85
CA GLN A 177 13.35 11.26 27.84
C GLN A 177 14.42 11.40 26.77
N THR A 178 15.61 10.89 27.06
CA THR A 178 16.68 10.69 26.09
C THR A 178 16.50 9.32 25.44
N VAL A 179 16.53 9.27 24.11
CA VAL A 179 16.33 8.05 23.31
C VAL A 179 17.56 7.77 22.49
N VAL A 180 18.01 6.53 22.49
CA VAL A 180 19.08 6.03 21.60
C VAL A 180 18.42 5.11 20.57
N VAL A 181 18.69 5.38 19.30
CA VAL A 181 18.25 4.54 18.17
C VAL A 181 19.46 3.78 17.65
N ILE A 182 19.33 2.44 17.57
CA ILE A 182 20.37 1.54 17.06
C ILE A 182 19.77 0.83 15.85
N GLY A 183 20.41 0.93 14.69
CA GLY A 183 19.91 0.31 13.46
C GLY A 183 20.94 0.28 12.36
#